data_281a42e34b5f7fcb41da6f39863cbfac
#
_entry.id   281a42e34b5f7fcb41da6f39863cbfac
#
_cell.length_a   1.000
_cell.length_b   1.000
_cell.length_c   1.000
_cell.angle_alpha   90.00
_cell.angle_beta   90.00
_cell.angle_gamma   90.00
#
_symmetry.space_group_name_H-M   'P 1'
#
loop_
_entity.id
_entity.type
_entity.pdbx_description
1 polymer ?
#
loop_
_entity_poly.entity_id
_entity_poly.type
_entity_poly.pdbx_seq_one_letter_code
_entity_poly.pdbx_strand_id
1 'polypeptide(L)'
;MSKEVKDDKENNPEEAAEPNPQPQAEERLIIMKKGDYNVHILIEEVKNLIEIEENDLPVPRVKMTVFGKAQRTSKMKKPCDSFVFNEHFYFDKTNLTAEMLDSEKIVIEVYDNKHTHKQDYFGIYEFDFGYIYNQDDHALHNVWIGLANPESDNISRIRGYLKLSISVLQESDQRVELESVDNELSNCIIPAQIQMKYKQISFFFFLGEEFPDMDATFTTKKVGRRCDGYIEVKYMGIVRKTKAVEMKDEKVIWNQIVDIPATKPAVSQKICMVVKDEDIGSDDIVGSIEVKIDDIYAGHYNELQYFNIYGSPIN
;
A
#
# COMPACT_ATOMS: atom_id res chain seq x y z
N MET A 1 26.67 -79.23 -14.44
CA MET A 1 25.75 -78.36 -15.19
C MET A 1 24.94 -77.54 -14.17
N SER A 2 25.46 -76.40 -13.81
CA SER A 2 24.92 -75.50 -12.77
C SER A 2 24.14 -74.40 -13.47
N LYS A 3 22.90 -74.21 -13.06
CA LYS A 3 22.09 -73.06 -13.47
C LYS A 3 22.19 -71.98 -12.38
N GLU A 4 22.71 -70.83 -12.77
CA GLU A 4 22.66 -69.58 -11.97
C GLU A 4 21.26 -69.07 -11.96
N VAL A 5 20.78 -68.74 -10.75
CA VAL A 5 19.57 -67.97 -10.48
C VAL A 5 20.00 -66.53 -10.30
N LYS A 6 19.44 -65.60 -11.09
CA LYS A 6 19.61 -64.18 -10.93
C LYS A 6 18.55 -63.69 -9.96
N ASP A 7 19.00 -63.04 -8.87
CA ASP A 7 18.15 -62.28 -7.94
C ASP A 7 17.83 -60.93 -8.55
N ASP A 8 16.55 -60.70 -8.82
CA ASP A 8 15.98 -59.36 -9.13
C ASP A 8 15.74 -58.62 -7.81
N LYS A 9 16.53 -57.57 -7.56
CA LYS A 9 16.26 -56.64 -6.48
C LYS A 9 15.16 -55.66 -6.92
N GLU A 10 13.98 -55.77 -6.36
CA GLU A 10 12.93 -54.77 -6.37
C GLU A 10 13.42 -53.49 -5.70
N ASN A 11 13.47 -52.38 -6.46
CA ASN A 11 13.64 -51.05 -5.97
C ASN A 11 12.29 -50.57 -5.40
N ASN A 12 12.20 -50.45 -4.09
CA ASN A 12 11.12 -49.83 -3.41
C ASN A 12 11.36 -48.29 -3.43
N PRO A 13 10.46 -47.45 -3.94
CA PRO A 13 10.63 -45.99 -3.87
C PRO A 13 10.43 -45.54 -2.42
N GLU A 14 11.42 -44.85 -1.88
CA GLU A 14 11.35 -44.15 -0.60
C GLU A 14 10.15 -43.20 -0.59
N GLU A 15 9.22 -43.49 0.29
CA GLU A 15 8.08 -42.66 0.65
C GLU A 15 8.63 -41.38 1.29
N ALA A 16 8.55 -40.25 0.55
CA ALA A 16 8.93 -38.95 1.05
C ALA A 16 8.03 -38.58 2.23
N ALA A 17 8.62 -38.56 3.43
CA ALA A 17 7.93 -38.12 4.64
C ALA A 17 7.42 -36.69 4.47
N GLU A 18 6.11 -36.49 4.57
CA GLU A 18 5.49 -35.18 4.62
C GLU A 18 6.06 -34.39 5.81
N PRO A 19 6.37 -33.10 5.64
CA PRO A 19 6.86 -32.29 6.74
C PRO A 19 5.76 -32.17 7.80
N ASN A 20 6.11 -32.60 9.00
CA ASN A 20 5.25 -32.49 10.19
C ASN A 20 4.79 -31.03 10.36
N PRO A 21 3.47 -30.74 10.42
CA PRO A 21 3.02 -29.37 10.61
C PRO A 21 3.53 -28.85 11.95
N GLN A 22 4.31 -27.78 11.91
CA GLN A 22 4.75 -27.09 13.12
C GLN A 22 3.51 -26.65 13.87
N PRO A 23 3.45 -26.79 15.20
CA PRO A 23 2.33 -26.31 15.99
C PRO A 23 2.21 -24.80 15.76
N GLN A 24 1.12 -24.38 15.12
CA GLN A 24 0.74 -22.98 15.08
C GLN A 24 0.52 -22.56 16.54
N ALA A 25 1.34 -21.63 17.02
CA ALA A 25 1.11 -20.98 18.29
C ALA A 25 -0.28 -20.35 18.23
N GLU A 26 -1.22 -20.86 19.03
CA GLU A 26 -2.51 -20.20 19.22
C GLU A 26 -2.20 -18.82 19.78
N GLU A 27 -2.43 -17.77 18.99
CA GLU A 27 -2.39 -16.39 19.47
C GLU A 27 -3.47 -16.25 20.53
N ARG A 28 -3.06 -16.34 21.79
CA ARG A 28 -3.94 -16.07 22.94
C ARG A 28 -4.10 -14.56 23.04
N LEU A 29 -5.17 -14.02 22.43
CA LEU A 29 -5.58 -12.65 22.67
C LEU A 29 -5.84 -12.46 24.17
N ILE A 30 -5.07 -11.60 24.81
CA ILE A 30 -5.28 -11.24 26.21
C ILE A 30 -6.49 -10.30 26.28
N ILE A 31 -7.54 -10.71 26.97
CA ILE A 31 -8.74 -9.90 27.12
C ILE A 31 -8.47 -8.80 28.14
N MET A 32 -8.47 -7.55 27.71
CA MET A 32 -8.37 -6.39 28.58
C MET A 32 -9.55 -6.34 29.56
N LYS A 33 -9.25 -6.12 30.83
CA LYS A 33 -10.26 -6.06 31.89
C LYS A 33 -10.57 -4.61 32.25
N LYS A 34 -11.78 -4.37 32.73
CA LYS A 34 -12.12 -3.08 33.33
C LYS A 34 -11.13 -2.74 34.45
N GLY A 35 -10.62 -1.52 34.44
CA GLY A 35 -9.65 -1.08 35.47
C GLY A 35 -8.98 0.25 35.17
N ASP A 36 -7.92 0.48 35.89
CA ASP A 36 -7.05 1.65 35.75
C ASP A 36 -5.85 1.29 34.90
N TYR A 37 -5.55 2.17 33.93
CA TYR A 37 -4.47 1.96 32.97
C TYR A 37 -3.51 3.14 32.92
N ASN A 38 -2.24 2.81 32.73
CA ASN A 38 -1.18 3.75 32.46
C ASN A 38 -0.61 3.48 31.06
N VAL A 39 -0.39 4.53 30.29
CA VAL A 39 0.35 4.48 29.03
C VAL A 39 1.62 5.26 29.21
N HIS A 40 2.76 4.62 29.00
CA HIS A 40 4.07 5.24 28.97
C HIS A 40 4.61 5.24 27.54
N ILE A 41 5.01 6.40 27.04
CA ILE A 41 5.56 6.59 25.71
C ILE A 41 6.95 7.23 25.84
N LEU A 42 7.95 6.59 25.28
CA LEU A 42 9.27 7.15 25.07
C LEU A 42 9.43 7.55 23.62
N ILE A 43 9.57 8.84 23.36
CA ILE A 43 9.94 9.37 22.05
C ILE A 43 11.45 9.47 21.99
N GLU A 44 12.07 8.63 21.16
CA GLU A 44 13.52 8.53 21.07
C GLU A 44 14.11 9.49 20.06
N GLU A 45 13.83 9.31 18.78
CA GLU A 45 14.41 10.15 17.73
C GLU A 45 13.55 10.21 16.47
N VAL A 46 13.72 11.25 15.68
CA VAL A 46 13.23 11.33 14.29
C VAL A 46 14.42 11.33 13.34
N LYS A 47 14.24 10.71 12.16
CA LYS A 47 15.27 10.63 11.13
C LYS A 47 14.73 10.85 9.73
N ASN A 48 15.57 11.43 8.88
CA ASN A 48 15.37 11.58 7.44
C ASN A 48 14.03 12.27 7.14
N LEU A 49 13.68 13.31 7.90
CA LEU A 49 12.51 14.11 7.63
C LEU A 49 12.69 14.87 6.32
N ILE A 50 11.78 14.68 5.38
CA ILE A 50 11.81 15.35 4.10
C ILE A 50 11.32 16.78 4.27
N GLU A 51 12.06 17.74 3.73
CA GLU A 51 11.65 19.15 3.67
C GLU A 51 10.26 19.29 3.07
N ILE A 52 9.41 20.07 3.73
CA ILE A 52 8.05 20.36 3.26
C ILE A 52 8.11 21.44 2.18
N GLU A 53 8.96 22.44 2.36
CA GLU A 53 9.30 23.47 1.39
C GLU A 53 10.75 23.30 0.94
N GLU A 54 11.04 23.59 -0.32
CA GLU A 54 12.37 23.39 -0.91
C GLU A 54 13.43 24.25 -0.21
N ASN A 55 14.54 23.64 0.21
CA ASN A 55 15.66 24.26 0.94
C ASN A 55 15.30 24.82 2.33
N ASP A 56 14.24 24.32 2.96
CA ASP A 56 13.81 24.78 4.28
C ASP A 56 13.76 23.62 5.31
N LEU A 57 14.86 23.39 6.03
CA LEU A 57 14.98 22.35 7.05
C LEU A 57 13.88 22.47 8.12
N PRO A 58 13.21 21.39 8.49
CA PRO A 58 12.12 21.41 9.45
C PRO A 58 12.53 21.69 10.89
N VAL A 59 11.58 22.09 11.71
CA VAL A 59 11.67 22.11 13.18
C VAL A 59 10.70 21.05 13.73
N PRO A 60 11.11 19.78 13.77
CA PRO A 60 10.20 18.72 14.12
C PRO A 60 9.71 18.79 15.56
N ARG A 61 8.45 18.42 15.75
CA ARG A 61 7.83 18.24 17.05
C ARG A 61 6.88 17.06 16.99
N VAL A 62 6.87 16.27 18.09
CA VAL A 62 5.97 15.12 18.21
C VAL A 62 4.87 15.47 19.21
N LYS A 63 3.61 15.18 18.82
CA LYS A 63 2.44 15.28 19.68
C LYS A 63 1.87 13.88 19.87
N MET A 64 1.65 13.50 21.12
CA MET A 64 0.99 12.27 21.52
C MET A 64 -0.39 12.59 22.08
N THR A 65 -1.42 11.88 21.64
CA THR A 65 -2.77 12.01 22.19
C THR A 65 -3.25 10.63 22.65
N VAL A 66 -3.56 10.53 23.94
CA VAL A 66 -4.06 9.31 24.60
C VAL A 66 -5.18 9.71 25.55
N PHE A 67 -6.27 8.96 25.62
CA PHE A 67 -7.43 9.25 26.46
C PHE A 67 -7.98 10.68 26.30
N GLY A 68 -7.89 11.23 25.09
CA GLY A 68 -8.27 12.61 24.79
C GLY A 68 -7.33 13.69 25.35
N LYS A 69 -6.22 13.30 26.03
CA LYS A 69 -5.19 14.21 26.53
C LYS A 69 -4.02 14.26 25.56
N ALA A 70 -3.52 15.48 25.28
CA ALA A 70 -2.38 15.67 24.39
C ALA A 70 -1.15 16.17 25.16
N GLN A 71 0.00 15.52 24.91
CA GLN A 71 1.32 15.99 25.33
C GLN A 71 2.22 16.19 24.09
N ARG A 72 3.32 16.90 24.25
CA ARG A 72 4.22 17.24 23.13
C ARG A 72 5.66 17.22 23.60
N THR A 73 6.56 16.80 22.71
CA THR A 73 8.02 16.92 22.95
C THR A 73 8.42 18.38 23.11
N SER A 74 9.59 18.60 23.68
CA SER A 74 10.21 19.91 23.84
C SER A 74 10.33 20.63 22.49
N LYS A 75 10.24 21.95 22.51
CA LYS A 75 10.39 22.77 21.31
C LYS A 75 11.87 22.90 20.96
N MET A 76 12.21 22.51 19.74
CA MET A 76 13.55 22.66 19.21
C MET A 76 13.91 24.13 18.91
N LYS A 77 15.19 24.42 18.98
CA LYS A 77 15.72 25.78 18.73
C LYS A 77 16.32 25.94 17.34
N LYS A 78 16.70 24.83 16.68
CA LYS A 78 17.37 24.86 15.38
C LYS A 78 16.69 23.89 14.40
N PRO A 79 16.55 24.27 13.14
CA PRO A 79 16.03 23.37 12.10
C PRO A 79 16.96 22.18 11.88
N CYS A 80 16.38 21.00 11.65
CA CYS A 80 17.12 19.77 11.29
C CYS A 80 16.18 18.72 10.71
N ASP A 81 16.73 17.78 9.96
CA ASP A 81 16.01 16.62 9.39
C ASP A 81 16.02 15.39 10.31
N SER A 82 16.89 15.41 11.32
CA SER A 82 17.04 14.32 12.28
C SER A 82 17.33 14.88 13.66
N PHE A 83 16.69 14.32 14.70
CA PHE A 83 16.84 14.80 16.06
C PHE A 83 16.53 13.74 17.11
N VAL A 84 17.33 13.68 18.17
CA VAL A 84 17.18 12.80 19.33
C VAL A 84 16.46 13.57 20.45
N PHE A 85 15.28 13.08 20.84
CA PHE A 85 14.47 13.63 21.92
C PHE A 85 14.77 12.97 23.27
N ASN A 86 14.68 11.64 23.34
CA ASN A 86 14.77 10.84 24.58
C ASN A 86 13.86 11.38 25.69
N GLU A 87 12.61 11.65 25.35
CA GLU A 87 11.62 12.22 26.27
C GLU A 87 10.53 11.21 26.60
N HIS A 88 10.18 11.11 27.90
CA HIS A 88 9.18 10.21 28.44
C HIS A 88 7.86 10.94 28.71
N PHE A 89 6.74 10.28 28.37
CA PHE A 89 5.39 10.81 28.53
C PHE A 89 4.50 9.76 29.19
N TYR A 90 3.67 10.19 30.15
CA TYR A 90 2.80 9.32 30.93
C TYR A 90 1.36 9.80 30.82
N PHE A 91 0.44 8.86 30.63
CA PHE A 91 -1.00 9.10 30.54
C PHE A 91 -1.73 8.10 31.42
N ASP A 92 -2.41 8.61 32.46
CA ASP A 92 -3.20 7.81 33.39
C ASP A 92 -4.69 7.98 33.12
N LYS A 93 -5.43 6.91 33.19
CA LYS A 93 -6.88 6.88 33.11
C LYS A 93 -7.46 5.82 34.00
N THR A 94 -8.41 6.22 34.85
CA THR A 94 -9.09 5.35 35.79
C THR A 94 -10.45 4.88 35.26
N ASN A 95 -10.90 3.72 35.74
CA ASN A 95 -12.22 3.16 35.48
C ASN A 95 -12.57 2.96 33.98
N LEU A 96 -11.60 2.56 33.16
CA LEU A 96 -11.87 2.19 31.76
C LEU A 96 -12.70 0.91 31.68
N THR A 97 -13.77 0.93 30.87
CA THR A 97 -14.55 -0.26 30.55
C THR A 97 -13.93 -1.03 29.38
N ALA A 98 -14.34 -2.28 29.14
CA ALA A 98 -13.85 -3.06 28.02
C ALA A 98 -14.15 -2.38 26.66
N GLU A 99 -15.34 -1.80 26.50
CA GLU A 99 -15.74 -1.10 25.27
C GLU A 99 -14.90 0.17 25.04
N MET A 100 -14.53 0.90 26.11
CA MET A 100 -13.65 2.07 26.01
C MET A 100 -12.25 1.64 25.60
N LEU A 101 -11.74 0.54 26.14
CA LEU A 101 -10.41 0.00 25.81
C LEU A 101 -10.33 -0.49 24.36
N ASP A 102 -11.40 -1.11 23.85
CA ASP A 102 -11.47 -1.61 22.47
C ASP A 102 -11.48 -0.47 21.44
N SER A 103 -12.03 0.69 21.80
CA SER A 103 -12.11 1.86 20.92
C SER A 103 -10.98 2.87 21.12
N GLU A 104 -10.18 2.72 22.19
CA GLU A 104 -9.14 3.69 22.50
C GLU A 104 -7.92 3.55 21.57
N LYS A 105 -7.36 4.71 21.20
CA LYS A 105 -6.18 4.78 20.35
C LYS A 105 -5.09 5.66 20.93
N ILE A 106 -3.86 5.30 20.62
CA ILE A 106 -2.68 6.12 20.88
C ILE A 106 -2.31 6.79 19.56
N VAL A 107 -2.52 8.11 19.47
CA VAL A 107 -2.25 8.88 18.25
C VAL A 107 -0.94 9.62 18.37
N ILE A 108 -0.04 9.39 17.42
CA ILE A 108 1.26 10.04 17.32
C ILE A 108 1.28 10.91 16.07
N GLU A 109 1.51 12.20 16.24
CA GLU A 109 1.57 13.19 15.17
C GLU A 109 2.97 13.81 15.14
N VAL A 110 3.66 13.72 14.00
CA VAL A 110 4.96 14.39 13.79
C VAL A 110 4.74 15.52 12.79
N TYR A 111 5.08 16.74 13.18
CA TYR A 111 4.81 17.92 12.39
C TYR A 111 5.94 18.96 12.46
N ASP A 112 5.98 19.86 11.46
CA ASP A 112 6.85 21.02 11.50
C ASP A 112 6.26 22.12 12.40
N ASN A 113 7.04 22.57 13.37
CA ASN A 113 6.61 23.57 14.35
C ASN A 113 7.09 25.01 13.98
N LYS A 114 7.46 25.27 12.72
CA LYS A 114 7.89 26.59 12.27
C LYS A 114 6.76 27.62 12.27
N HIS A 115 5.59 27.21 11.79
CA HIS A 115 4.45 28.09 11.61
C HIS A 115 3.39 27.86 12.68
N THR A 116 2.96 28.95 13.33
CA THR A 116 1.99 28.90 14.44
C THR A 116 0.55 28.61 13.99
N HIS A 117 0.24 28.82 12.70
CA HIS A 117 -1.13 28.76 12.19
C HIS A 117 -1.40 27.59 11.24
N LYS A 118 -0.38 26.95 10.76
CA LYS A 118 -0.50 25.78 9.87
C LYS A 118 0.47 24.71 10.34
N GLN A 119 -0.05 23.57 10.76
CA GLN A 119 0.77 22.43 11.11
C GLN A 119 0.96 21.60 9.84
N ASP A 120 2.19 21.58 9.33
CA ASP A 120 2.56 20.72 8.21
C ASP A 120 3.04 19.38 8.79
N TYR A 121 2.25 18.33 8.55
CA TYR A 121 2.53 17.03 9.08
C TYR A 121 3.55 16.25 8.23
N PHE A 122 4.55 15.66 8.89
CA PHE A 122 5.37 14.59 8.30
C PHE A 122 4.58 13.30 8.26
N GLY A 123 3.85 13.02 9.34
CA GLY A 123 2.99 11.86 9.40
C GLY A 123 2.16 11.80 10.67
N ILE A 124 1.11 10.97 10.59
CA ILE A 124 0.23 10.61 11.69
C ILE A 124 0.23 9.10 11.80
N TYR A 125 0.38 8.58 13.01
CA TYR A 125 0.31 7.16 13.30
C TYR A 125 -0.65 6.88 14.44
N GLU A 126 -1.52 5.88 14.28
CA GLU A 126 -2.48 5.45 15.30
C GLU A 126 -2.19 4.00 15.70
N PHE A 127 -1.96 3.76 16.97
CA PHE A 127 -1.90 2.42 17.54
C PHE A 127 -3.22 2.11 18.22
N ASP A 128 -3.78 0.94 17.94
CA ASP A 128 -4.88 0.42 18.73
C ASP A 128 -4.35 0.05 20.13
N PHE A 129 -5.07 0.45 21.14
CA PHE A 129 -4.69 0.22 22.54
C PHE A 129 -4.50 -1.28 22.85
N GLY A 130 -5.43 -2.10 22.37
CA GLY A 130 -5.38 -3.54 22.51
C GLY A 130 -4.21 -4.19 21.76
N TYR A 131 -3.76 -3.61 20.64
CA TYR A 131 -2.60 -4.11 19.92
C TYR A 131 -1.34 -4.05 20.78
N ILE A 132 -1.10 -2.91 21.45
CA ILE A 132 0.06 -2.77 22.35
C ILE A 132 -0.07 -3.70 23.56
N TYR A 133 -1.27 -3.74 24.16
CA TYR A 133 -1.51 -4.56 25.34
C TYR A 133 -1.33 -6.07 25.10
N ASN A 134 -1.52 -6.54 23.86
CA ASN A 134 -1.31 -7.94 23.49
C ASN A 134 0.14 -8.28 23.07
N GLN A 135 1.05 -7.32 23.08
CA GLN A 135 2.47 -7.60 22.86
C GLN A 135 3.11 -8.20 24.12
N ASP A 136 4.30 -8.78 23.95
CA ASP A 136 5.12 -9.23 25.09
C ASP A 136 5.38 -8.06 26.05
N ASP A 137 5.28 -8.30 27.35
CA ASP A 137 5.42 -7.29 28.41
C ASP A 137 4.45 -6.10 28.25
N HIS A 138 3.37 -6.25 27.46
CA HIS A 138 2.43 -5.18 27.13
C HIS A 138 3.11 -3.95 26.53
N ALA A 139 4.16 -4.15 25.74
CA ALA A 139 4.98 -3.06 25.22
C ALA A 139 5.52 -3.30 23.81
N LEU A 140 5.74 -2.21 23.09
CA LEU A 140 6.60 -2.13 21.91
C LEU A 140 7.90 -1.43 22.32
N HIS A 141 9.03 -2.06 22.06
CA HIS A 141 10.34 -1.53 22.39
C HIS A 141 11.13 -1.11 21.16
N ASN A 142 11.64 0.11 21.15
CA ASN A 142 12.62 0.63 20.18
C ASN A 142 12.19 0.42 18.71
N VAL A 143 10.91 0.62 18.40
CA VAL A 143 10.38 0.42 17.04
C VAL A 143 10.49 1.69 16.22
N TRP A 144 10.83 1.54 14.94
CA TRP A 144 10.75 2.59 13.95
C TRP A 144 9.39 2.59 13.29
N ILE A 145 8.74 3.74 13.17
CA ILE A 145 7.54 3.90 12.36
C ILE A 145 7.82 4.78 11.16
N GLY A 146 7.34 4.37 9.99
CA GLY A 146 7.35 5.20 8.80
C GLY A 146 6.28 6.29 8.91
N LEU A 147 6.63 7.51 8.55
CA LEU A 147 5.74 8.67 8.61
C LEU A 147 5.15 8.96 7.22
N ALA A 148 3.84 9.00 7.11
CA ALA A 148 3.13 9.46 5.92
C ALA A 148 2.01 10.42 6.32
N ASN A 149 1.84 11.50 5.54
CA ASN A 149 0.75 12.42 5.74
C ASN A 149 -0.49 11.96 4.97
N PRO A 150 -1.57 11.54 5.65
CA PRO A 150 -2.77 11.02 4.98
C PRO A 150 -3.55 12.09 4.22
N GLU A 151 -3.32 13.38 4.51
CA GLU A 151 -4.00 14.51 3.85
C GLU A 151 -3.25 15.03 2.62
N SER A 152 -2.03 14.55 2.39
CA SER A 152 -1.23 14.97 1.23
C SER A 152 -1.72 14.31 -0.06
N ASP A 153 -1.76 15.06 -1.14
CA ASP A 153 -2.06 14.51 -2.48
C ASP A 153 -1.02 13.47 -2.92
N ASN A 154 0.18 13.52 -2.37
CA ASN A 154 1.27 12.56 -2.59
C ASN A 154 1.40 11.60 -1.40
N ILE A 155 0.31 10.88 -1.09
CA ILE A 155 0.17 10.01 0.09
C ILE A 155 1.17 8.82 0.07
N SER A 156 1.64 8.40 -1.09
CA SER A 156 2.54 7.23 -1.24
C SER A 156 3.98 7.49 -0.80
N ARG A 157 4.32 8.70 -0.36
CA ARG A 157 5.69 9.06 -0.01
C ARG A 157 5.90 9.02 1.50
N ILE A 158 6.83 8.18 1.97
CA ILE A 158 7.33 8.24 3.33
C ILE A 158 8.11 9.55 3.49
N ARG A 159 7.77 10.33 4.53
CA ARG A 159 8.34 11.66 4.81
C ARG A 159 9.38 11.66 5.92
N GLY A 160 9.74 10.51 6.42
CA GLY A 160 10.71 10.31 7.49
C GLY A 160 10.33 9.15 8.39
N TYR A 161 11.04 9.03 9.49
CA TYR A 161 10.88 7.95 10.45
C TYR A 161 10.90 8.50 11.88
N LEU A 162 10.14 7.87 12.75
CA LEU A 162 10.15 8.12 14.19
C LEU A 162 10.48 6.82 14.94
N LYS A 163 11.45 6.87 15.84
CA LYS A 163 11.76 5.78 16.78
C LYS A 163 11.07 6.05 18.11
N LEU A 164 10.40 5.05 18.64
CA LEU A 164 9.67 5.16 19.87
C LEU A 164 9.54 3.80 20.59
N SER A 165 9.21 3.88 21.86
CA SER A 165 8.75 2.74 22.68
C SER A 165 7.44 3.11 23.34
N ILE A 166 6.49 2.16 23.44
CA ILE A 166 5.19 2.36 24.08
C ILE A 166 4.88 1.16 24.96
N SER A 167 4.43 1.40 26.21
CA SER A 167 3.80 0.37 27.05
C SER A 167 2.41 0.79 27.47
N VAL A 168 1.54 -0.22 27.63
CA VAL A 168 0.17 -0.09 28.12
C VAL A 168 0.02 -1.07 29.28
N LEU A 169 -0.13 -0.58 30.50
CA LEU A 169 -0.15 -1.40 31.70
C LEU A 169 -1.44 -1.17 32.49
N GLN A 170 -2.04 -2.24 32.97
CA GLN A 170 -3.05 -2.19 34.03
C GLN A 170 -2.34 -2.05 35.39
N GLU A 171 -3.02 -1.53 36.39
CA GLU A 171 -2.46 -1.34 37.74
C GLU A 171 -1.86 -2.63 38.34
N SER A 172 -2.40 -3.79 37.96
CA SER A 172 -1.92 -5.11 38.44
C SER A 172 -0.75 -5.68 37.66
N ASP A 173 -0.39 -5.09 36.53
CA ASP A 173 0.64 -5.62 35.65
C ASP A 173 2.05 -5.28 36.17
N GLN A 174 3.03 -6.08 35.78
CA GLN A 174 4.41 -5.83 36.14
C GLN A 174 4.89 -4.54 35.42
N ARG A 175 5.57 -3.67 36.14
CA ARG A 175 6.14 -2.45 35.57
C ARG A 175 7.21 -2.79 34.56
N VAL A 176 7.16 -2.11 33.42
CA VAL A 176 8.13 -2.21 32.32
C VAL A 176 8.86 -0.89 32.23
N GLU A 177 10.17 -0.94 32.21
CA GLU A 177 11.02 0.23 31.98
C GLU A 177 11.27 0.35 30.47
N LEU A 178 10.97 1.52 29.91
CA LEU A 178 11.27 1.85 28.53
C LEU A 178 12.60 2.59 28.49
N GLU A 179 13.59 1.98 27.85
CA GLU A 179 14.91 2.55 27.68
C GLU A 179 15.28 2.65 26.19
N SER A 180 15.96 3.71 25.81
CA SER A 180 16.55 3.81 24.49
C SER A 180 17.79 2.92 24.45
N VAL A 181 17.70 1.84 23.67
CA VAL A 181 18.81 0.90 23.49
C VAL A 181 19.23 0.90 22.02
N ASP A 182 20.51 1.18 21.80
CA ASP A 182 21.15 1.00 20.49
C ASP A 182 21.49 -0.50 20.29
N ASN A 183 20.48 -1.30 19.98
CA ASN A 183 20.65 -2.70 19.64
C ASN A 183 20.41 -2.91 18.13
N GLU A 184 21.28 -3.68 17.47
CA GLU A 184 21.07 -4.09 16.08
C GLU A 184 19.75 -4.85 15.87
N LEU A 185 19.19 -5.44 16.92
CA LEU A 185 17.89 -6.13 16.93
C LEU A 185 16.69 -5.16 16.98
N SER A 186 16.90 -3.88 17.31
CA SER A 186 15.84 -2.85 17.38
C SER A 186 15.51 -2.20 16.04
N ASN A 187 15.88 -2.81 14.93
CA ASN A 187 15.64 -2.27 13.58
C ASN A 187 14.32 -2.72 12.96
N CYS A 188 13.32 -3.05 13.76
CA CYS A 188 11.99 -3.34 13.25
C CYS A 188 11.33 -2.04 12.77
N ILE A 189 11.05 -1.95 11.46
CA ILE A 189 10.32 -0.82 10.87
C ILE A 189 8.87 -1.23 10.71
N ILE A 190 7.97 -0.53 11.41
CA ILE A 190 6.53 -0.65 11.19
C ILE A 190 6.17 0.26 10.02
N PRO A 191 5.53 -0.27 8.96
CA PRO A 191 5.17 0.52 7.79
C PRO A 191 4.26 1.71 8.13
N ALA A 192 4.36 2.78 7.36
CA ALA A 192 3.48 3.93 7.49
C ALA A 192 2.01 3.53 7.29
N GLN A 193 1.12 4.08 8.09
CA GLN A 193 -0.32 3.91 7.95
C GLN A 193 -0.81 4.79 6.79
N ILE A 194 -1.04 4.16 5.64
CA ILE A 194 -1.56 4.82 4.46
C ILE A 194 -3.04 4.47 4.33
N GLN A 195 -3.91 5.47 4.46
CA GLN A 195 -5.35 5.27 4.23
C GLN A 195 -5.60 5.11 2.74
N MET A 196 -5.87 3.89 2.30
CA MET A 196 -6.25 3.63 0.91
C MET A 196 -7.72 3.98 0.69
N LYS A 197 -7.98 4.89 -0.26
CA LYS A 197 -9.34 5.21 -0.73
C LYS A 197 -9.61 4.42 -2.00
N TYR A 198 -10.65 3.60 -1.98
CA TYR A 198 -11.09 2.90 -3.17
C TYR A 198 -11.77 3.86 -4.14
N LYS A 199 -11.43 3.74 -5.41
CA LYS A 199 -11.92 4.53 -6.54
C LYS A 199 -12.34 3.60 -7.65
N GLN A 200 -13.24 4.09 -8.50
CA GLN A 200 -13.55 3.48 -9.79
C GLN A 200 -13.14 4.47 -10.87
N ILE A 201 -12.39 4.00 -11.84
CA ILE A 201 -12.04 4.75 -13.05
C ILE A 201 -12.90 4.18 -14.18
N SER A 202 -13.69 5.05 -14.83
CA SER A 202 -14.55 4.69 -15.94
C SER A 202 -13.97 5.27 -17.23
N PHE A 203 -13.60 4.41 -18.16
CA PHE A 203 -13.15 4.81 -19.49
C PHE A 203 -14.32 4.70 -20.46
N PHE A 204 -14.66 5.82 -21.08
CA PHE A 204 -15.62 5.83 -22.18
C PHE A 204 -14.87 5.79 -23.51
N PHE A 205 -14.97 4.66 -24.19
CA PHE A 205 -14.40 4.48 -25.52
C PHE A 205 -15.45 4.78 -26.56
N PHE A 206 -15.24 5.85 -27.30
CA PHE A 206 -16.19 6.32 -28.30
C PHE A 206 -15.94 5.66 -29.65
N LEU A 207 -14.81 5.99 -30.29
CA LEU A 207 -14.46 5.46 -31.60
C LEU A 207 -12.95 5.36 -31.80
N GLY A 208 -12.54 4.53 -32.76
CA GLY A 208 -11.20 4.50 -33.33
C GLY A 208 -11.28 4.72 -34.83
N GLU A 209 -10.30 5.38 -35.41
CA GLU A 209 -10.21 5.73 -36.82
C GLU A 209 -8.88 5.26 -37.41
N GLU A 210 -8.84 5.15 -38.76
CA GLU A 210 -7.63 4.78 -39.51
C GLU A 210 -7.07 3.39 -39.13
N PHE A 211 -7.95 2.43 -38.86
CA PHE A 211 -7.53 1.06 -38.53
C PHE A 211 -6.88 0.40 -39.76
N PRO A 212 -5.80 -0.36 -39.53
CA PRO A 212 -5.20 -1.16 -40.60
C PRO A 212 -6.14 -2.30 -41.02
N ASP A 213 -5.88 -2.86 -42.19
CA ASP A 213 -6.52 -4.09 -42.64
C ASP A 213 -5.81 -5.28 -42.00
N MET A 214 -6.45 -5.91 -41.01
CA MET A 214 -5.85 -7.01 -40.25
C MET A 214 -6.11 -8.39 -40.89
N ASP A 215 -7.20 -8.54 -41.68
CA ASP A 215 -7.62 -9.79 -42.35
C ASP A 215 -6.95 -10.10 -43.69
N ALA A 216 -5.76 -9.59 -43.94
CA ALA A 216 -5.03 -9.81 -45.20
C ALA A 216 -4.52 -11.26 -45.33
N THR A 217 -5.39 -12.24 -45.50
CA THR A 217 -5.02 -13.60 -45.90
C THR A 217 -4.66 -13.69 -47.37
N PHE A 218 -3.52 -14.28 -47.69
CA PHE A 218 -2.92 -14.46 -49.01
C PHE A 218 -3.78 -15.20 -50.08
N THR A 219 -4.97 -15.68 -49.74
CA THR A 219 -5.68 -16.67 -50.60
C THR A 219 -7.06 -16.30 -51.09
N THR A 220 -7.69 -15.23 -50.68
CA THR A 220 -8.98 -14.85 -51.26
C THR A 220 -9.09 -13.34 -51.41
N LYS A 221 -9.33 -12.89 -52.66
CA LYS A 221 -9.78 -11.54 -52.98
C LYS A 221 -11.15 -11.29 -52.31
N LYS A 222 -11.20 -11.13 -50.99
CA LYS A 222 -12.34 -10.54 -50.34
C LYS A 222 -12.13 -9.02 -50.30
N VAL A 223 -12.94 -8.36 -51.09
CA VAL A 223 -13.07 -6.91 -51.14
C VAL A 223 -13.68 -6.46 -49.81
N GLY A 224 -12.88 -5.87 -48.93
CA GLY A 224 -13.31 -5.24 -47.69
C GLY A 224 -12.27 -5.42 -46.61
N ARG A 225 -11.75 -4.33 -46.10
CA ARG A 225 -10.96 -4.28 -44.86
C ARG A 225 -11.88 -4.72 -43.74
N ARG A 226 -11.44 -5.72 -42.97
CA ARG A 226 -12.17 -6.22 -41.81
C ARG A 226 -11.27 -6.18 -40.59
N CYS A 227 -11.80 -5.70 -39.53
CA CYS A 227 -11.25 -5.72 -38.19
C CYS A 227 -12.44 -5.72 -37.24
N ASP A 228 -12.51 -6.69 -36.38
CA ASP A 228 -13.50 -6.75 -35.30
C ASP A 228 -12.82 -6.19 -34.01
N GLY A 229 -12.68 -4.85 -34.01
CA GLY A 229 -11.86 -4.16 -33.00
C GLY A 229 -12.47 -4.15 -31.60
N TYR A 230 -11.66 -4.47 -30.58
CA TYR A 230 -11.99 -4.28 -29.19
C TYR A 230 -10.82 -3.67 -28.40
N ILE A 231 -11.12 -3.09 -27.23
CA ILE A 231 -10.10 -2.49 -26.35
C ILE A 231 -10.00 -3.29 -25.06
N GLU A 232 -8.79 -3.69 -24.72
CA GLU A 232 -8.45 -4.36 -23.48
C GLU A 232 -7.72 -3.39 -22.55
N VAL A 233 -8.30 -3.11 -21.37
CA VAL A 233 -7.73 -2.24 -20.35
C VAL A 233 -7.11 -3.10 -19.26
N LYS A 234 -5.82 -2.89 -18.99
CA LYS A 234 -5.02 -3.65 -18.02
C LYS A 234 -4.52 -2.75 -16.90
N TYR A 235 -4.82 -3.12 -15.66
CA TYR A 235 -4.34 -2.44 -14.48
C TYR A 235 -4.22 -3.41 -13.30
N MET A 236 -3.03 -3.51 -12.69
CA MET A 236 -2.77 -4.34 -11.51
C MET A 236 -3.27 -5.79 -11.63
N GLY A 237 -3.03 -6.44 -12.77
CA GLY A 237 -3.50 -7.80 -13.01
C GLY A 237 -4.99 -7.91 -13.36
N ILE A 238 -5.76 -6.83 -13.27
CA ILE A 238 -7.15 -6.76 -13.70
C ILE A 238 -7.18 -6.46 -15.18
N VAL A 239 -7.95 -7.25 -15.91
CA VAL A 239 -8.20 -7.05 -17.33
C VAL A 239 -9.70 -6.86 -17.53
N ARG A 240 -10.08 -5.79 -18.23
CA ARG A 240 -11.43 -5.51 -18.67
C ARG A 240 -11.42 -5.16 -20.15
N LYS A 241 -12.47 -5.51 -20.87
CA LYS A 241 -12.52 -5.25 -22.30
C LYS A 241 -13.87 -4.74 -22.75
N THR A 242 -13.89 -4.01 -23.86
CA THR A 242 -15.11 -3.72 -24.62
C THR A 242 -15.58 -4.98 -25.34
N LYS A 243 -16.78 -4.96 -25.88
CA LYS A 243 -17.18 -5.93 -26.91
C LYS A 243 -16.48 -5.57 -28.20
N ALA A 244 -16.14 -6.58 -28.99
CA ALA A 244 -15.66 -6.39 -30.35
C ALA A 244 -16.75 -5.77 -31.23
N VAL A 245 -16.32 -4.91 -32.13
CA VAL A 245 -17.22 -4.20 -33.06
C VAL A 245 -16.61 -4.23 -34.45
N GLU A 246 -17.38 -4.65 -35.44
CA GLU A 246 -16.97 -4.69 -36.83
C GLU A 246 -16.63 -3.28 -37.36
N MET A 247 -15.48 -3.16 -38.00
CA MET A 247 -15.03 -1.92 -38.63
C MET A 247 -15.90 -1.57 -39.84
N LYS A 248 -16.29 -0.30 -39.92
CA LYS A 248 -17.02 0.27 -41.06
C LYS A 248 -16.36 1.59 -41.46
N ASP A 249 -16.07 1.73 -42.74
CA ASP A 249 -15.47 2.95 -43.31
C ASP A 249 -14.18 3.36 -42.56
N GLU A 250 -13.29 2.38 -42.27
CA GLU A 250 -12.04 2.55 -41.53
C GLU A 250 -12.20 3.02 -40.07
N LYS A 251 -13.43 2.86 -39.53
CA LYS A 251 -13.78 3.26 -38.15
C LYS A 251 -14.39 2.11 -37.37
N VAL A 252 -14.02 2.03 -36.11
CA VAL A 252 -14.66 1.17 -35.12
C VAL A 252 -15.37 2.07 -34.10
N ILE A 253 -16.68 1.96 -33.96
CA ILE A 253 -17.47 2.76 -33.03
C ILE A 253 -17.90 1.88 -31.86
N TRP A 254 -17.18 1.96 -30.76
CA TRP A 254 -17.49 1.16 -29.56
C TRP A 254 -18.67 1.73 -28.79
N ASN A 255 -18.64 3.02 -28.46
CA ASN A 255 -19.62 3.68 -27.62
C ASN A 255 -19.89 2.89 -26.32
N GLN A 256 -18.82 2.46 -25.65
CA GLN A 256 -18.85 1.57 -24.48
C GLN A 256 -18.02 2.13 -23.32
N ILE A 257 -18.45 1.76 -22.11
CA ILE A 257 -17.73 2.10 -20.87
C ILE A 257 -17.04 0.85 -20.33
N VAL A 258 -15.81 1.03 -19.87
CA VAL A 258 -15.04 0.01 -19.16
C VAL A 258 -14.65 0.56 -17.80
N ASP A 259 -15.05 -0.13 -16.75
CA ASP A 259 -14.78 0.25 -15.36
C ASP A 259 -13.61 -0.55 -14.78
N ILE A 260 -12.66 0.15 -14.17
CA ILE A 260 -11.49 -0.43 -13.50
C ILE A 260 -11.48 0.01 -12.03
N PRO A 261 -11.42 -0.92 -11.06
CA PRO A 261 -11.18 -0.57 -9.67
C PRO A 261 -9.76 -0.04 -9.50
N ALA A 262 -9.62 1.01 -8.71
CA ALA A 262 -8.34 1.64 -8.42
C ALA A 262 -8.28 2.07 -6.95
N THR A 263 -7.13 2.51 -6.50
CA THR A 263 -6.91 3.02 -5.14
C THR A 263 -6.18 4.35 -5.18
N LYS A 264 -6.50 5.25 -4.26
CA LYS A 264 -5.67 6.44 -4.01
C LYS A 264 -5.07 6.31 -2.60
N PRO A 265 -3.77 6.27 -2.43
CA PRO A 265 -2.72 6.34 -3.45
C PRO A 265 -2.73 5.15 -4.42
N ALA A 266 -2.25 5.39 -5.63
CA ALA A 266 -2.16 4.36 -6.65
C ALA A 266 -1.01 3.39 -6.35
N VAL A 267 -1.27 2.10 -6.41
CA VAL A 267 -0.24 1.06 -6.24
C VAL A 267 0.58 0.89 -7.54
N SER A 268 -0.05 1.09 -8.69
CA SER A 268 0.60 1.09 -10.00
C SER A 268 0.36 2.43 -10.68
N GLN A 269 1.40 2.97 -11.31
CA GLN A 269 1.35 4.30 -11.90
C GLN A 269 0.79 4.33 -13.32
N LYS A 270 0.65 3.17 -13.98
CA LYS A 270 0.28 3.10 -15.39
C LYS A 270 -0.90 2.17 -15.61
N ILE A 271 -1.80 2.60 -16.48
CA ILE A 271 -2.87 1.79 -17.05
C ILE A 271 -2.52 1.57 -18.51
N CYS A 272 -2.48 0.32 -18.93
CA CYS A 272 -2.22 -0.05 -20.32
C CYS A 272 -3.54 -0.35 -21.03
N MET A 273 -3.72 0.22 -22.20
CA MET A 273 -4.85 -0.04 -23.09
C MET A 273 -4.31 -0.65 -24.39
N VAL A 274 -4.86 -1.79 -24.80
CA VAL A 274 -4.45 -2.51 -25.98
C VAL A 274 -5.65 -2.63 -26.90
N VAL A 275 -5.51 -2.15 -28.11
CA VAL A 275 -6.50 -2.34 -29.17
C VAL A 275 -6.17 -3.62 -29.92
N LYS A 276 -7.15 -4.50 -30.05
CA LYS A 276 -6.98 -5.80 -30.68
C LYS A 276 -8.07 -6.05 -31.72
N ASP A 277 -7.77 -6.92 -32.66
CA ASP A 277 -8.70 -7.54 -33.60
C ASP A 277 -9.11 -8.90 -33.04
N GLU A 278 -10.41 -9.19 -33.00
CA GLU A 278 -10.96 -10.46 -32.51
C GLU A 278 -10.98 -11.51 -33.62
N ASP A 279 -10.13 -12.52 -33.53
CA ASP A 279 -9.97 -13.57 -34.52
C ASP A 279 -10.35 -14.96 -34.00
N ILE A 280 -10.64 -15.87 -34.94
CA ILE A 280 -10.82 -17.29 -34.62
C ILE A 280 -9.44 -17.90 -34.37
N GLY A 281 -9.03 -17.94 -33.09
CA GLY A 281 -7.78 -18.58 -32.67
C GLY A 281 -6.91 -17.70 -31.79
N SER A 282 -6.31 -16.67 -32.32
CA SER A 282 -5.53 -15.69 -31.55
C SER A 282 -5.81 -14.28 -32.04
N ASP A 283 -6.10 -13.39 -31.12
CA ASP A 283 -6.37 -11.98 -31.42
C ASP A 283 -5.09 -11.23 -31.77
N ASP A 284 -5.12 -10.49 -32.86
CA ASP A 284 -4.02 -9.67 -33.30
C ASP A 284 -4.00 -8.31 -32.61
N ILE A 285 -2.81 -7.81 -32.26
CA ILE A 285 -2.64 -6.51 -31.64
C ILE A 285 -2.56 -5.43 -32.70
N VAL A 286 -3.53 -4.51 -32.71
CA VAL A 286 -3.51 -3.32 -33.54
C VAL A 286 -2.54 -2.28 -33.01
N GLY A 287 -2.56 -2.05 -31.69
CA GLY A 287 -1.65 -1.14 -31.01
C GLY A 287 -1.98 -0.95 -29.55
N SER A 288 -1.16 -0.16 -28.85
CA SER A 288 -1.32 0.08 -27.43
C SER A 288 -0.96 1.51 -27.04
N ILE A 289 -1.51 1.94 -25.91
CA ILE A 289 -1.15 3.17 -25.21
C ILE A 289 -1.03 2.93 -23.72
N GLU A 290 -0.23 3.75 -23.05
CA GLU A 290 -0.15 3.82 -21.59
C GLU A 290 -0.58 5.19 -21.11
N VAL A 291 -1.43 5.23 -20.09
CA VAL A 291 -1.83 6.47 -19.41
C VAL A 291 -1.39 6.42 -17.94
N LYS A 292 -0.96 7.56 -17.41
CA LYS A 292 -0.60 7.66 -15.99
C LYS A 292 -1.83 7.86 -15.15
N ILE A 293 -1.92 7.12 -14.05
CA ILE A 293 -3.06 7.21 -13.14
C ILE A 293 -3.14 8.59 -12.45
N ASP A 294 -1.99 9.22 -12.18
CA ASP A 294 -1.94 10.55 -11.58
C ASP A 294 -2.54 11.61 -12.51
N ASP A 295 -2.33 11.49 -13.83
CA ASP A 295 -2.94 12.37 -14.83
C ASP A 295 -4.47 12.22 -14.86
N ILE A 296 -4.97 10.99 -14.66
CA ILE A 296 -6.41 10.71 -14.54
C ILE A 296 -6.96 11.36 -13.26
N TYR A 297 -6.26 11.21 -12.13
CA TYR A 297 -6.68 11.81 -10.86
C TYR A 297 -6.59 13.35 -10.87
N ALA A 298 -5.70 13.92 -11.66
CA ALA A 298 -5.61 15.36 -11.91
C ALA A 298 -6.70 15.88 -12.85
N GLY A 299 -7.46 14.98 -13.51
CA GLY A 299 -8.54 15.34 -14.41
C GLY A 299 -8.10 15.68 -15.83
N HIS A 300 -6.87 15.35 -16.24
CA HIS A 300 -6.35 15.65 -17.57
C HIS A 300 -7.14 14.95 -18.69
N TYR A 301 -7.87 13.89 -18.39
CA TYR A 301 -8.65 13.08 -19.34
C TYR A 301 -10.17 13.20 -19.13
N ASN A 302 -10.64 14.27 -18.46
CA ASN A 302 -12.07 14.47 -18.24
C ASN A 302 -12.84 14.87 -19.50
N GLU A 303 -12.13 15.28 -20.55
CA GLU A 303 -12.69 15.64 -21.84
C GLU A 303 -12.35 14.60 -22.89
N LEU A 304 -13.13 14.55 -23.98
CA LEU A 304 -12.88 13.66 -25.10
C LEU A 304 -11.53 14.01 -25.76
N GLN A 305 -10.67 13.01 -25.88
CA GLN A 305 -9.34 13.16 -26.47
C GLN A 305 -9.07 12.05 -27.47
N TYR A 306 -8.24 12.35 -28.48
CA TYR A 306 -7.70 11.37 -29.40
C TYR A 306 -6.30 10.97 -28.95
N PHE A 307 -6.04 9.66 -28.98
CA PHE A 307 -4.74 9.09 -28.72
C PHE A 307 -4.21 8.37 -29.95
N ASN A 308 -2.97 8.64 -30.31
CA ASN A 308 -2.30 7.83 -31.30
C ASN A 308 -1.97 6.47 -30.67
N ILE A 309 -2.45 5.39 -31.27
CA ILE A 309 -2.06 4.04 -30.90
C ILE A 309 -0.86 3.62 -31.73
N TYR A 310 0.11 3.01 -31.08
CA TYR A 310 1.32 2.51 -31.74
C TYR A 310 1.22 1.00 -31.84
N GLY A 311 1.52 0.45 -33.01
CA GLY A 311 1.49 -0.98 -33.27
C GLY A 311 2.37 -1.78 -32.31
N SER A 312 2.11 -3.08 -32.22
CA SER A 312 2.95 -3.99 -31.47
C SER A 312 4.40 -3.88 -31.95
N PRO A 313 5.40 -3.81 -31.04
CA PRO A 313 6.76 -3.98 -31.46
C PRO A 313 6.87 -5.33 -32.16
N ILE A 314 7.36 -5.30 -33.38
CA ILE A 314 7.66 -6.53 -34.14
C ILE A 314 8.68 -7.29 -33.33
N ASN A 315 8.31 -8.46 -32.79
CA ASN A 315 9.23 -9.38 -32.12
C ASN A 315 10.13 -10.08 -33.14
#